data_6bfc3f9a7226e11631b39c94e5a0f53b
#
_entry.id   6bfc3f9a7226e11631b39c94e5a0f53b
#
_cell.length_a   1.000
_cell.length_b   1.000
_cell.length_c   1.000
_cell.angle_alpha   90.00
_cell.angle_beta   90.00
_cell.angle_gamma   90.00
#
_symmetry.space_group_name_H-M   'P 1'
#
loop_
_entity.id
_entity.type
_entity.pdbx_description
1 polymer ?
#
loop_
_entity_poly.entity_id
_entity_poly.type
_entity_poly.pdbx_seq_one_letter_code
_entity_poly.pdbx_strand_id
1 'polypeptide(L)'
;WQAKANFHPDLREELVEEYIDELQHYMPVDREEFYENLKHFVLFRTMQVLGAYGFRGYFEKKPHFLQSIPFAIDNLRHLLKHASEDYPYLIEVLQSMTEMKQFKEVGMRKPLVVRVYSFSYKKGIPADGSGNGGGFVFDCRAINNPGKYERYQFFTGMDKPVIDFLEEDGEILPFLEEAYQMVDFSVKRYMDRGFQNLMVSFGCTGGQHRSVYAAEKMAQHINDKYGVEVQLIHREQNMERVLNAKD
;
A
#
# COMPACT_ATOMS: atom_id res chain seq x y z
N TRP A 1 14.35 3.10 13.95
CA TRP A 1 13.25 2.53 14.78
C TRP A 1 12.09 3.52 15.02
N GLN A 2 12.00 4.61 14.26
CA GLN A 2 10.83 5.45 14.33
C GLN A 2 9.67 4.77 13.59
N ALA A 3 8.60 4.42 14.31
CA ALA A 3 7.47 3.69 13.76
C ALA A 3 6.83 4.37 12.52
N LYS A 4 6.75 5.70 12.51
CA LYS A 4 6.19 6.46 11.39
C LYS A 4 7.05 6.42 10.12
N ALA A 5 8.38 6.31 10.24
CA ALA A 5 9.29 6.20 9.10
C ALA A 5 9.22 4.81 8.45
N ASN A 6 8.96 3.79 9.25
CA ASN A 6 8.76 2.40 8.84
C ASN A 6 9.83 1.88 7.85
N PHE A 7 11.11 2.13 8.17
CA PHE A 7 12.21 1.63 7.35
C PHE A 7 12.26 0.10 7.37
N HIS A 8 12.59 -0.49 6.23
CA HIS A 8 12.84 -1.92 6.14
C HIS A 8 13.96 -2.35 7.10
N PRO A 9 13.91 -3.56 7.71
CA PRO A 9 14.96 -4.04 8.61
C PRO A 9 16.36 -3.95 7.98
N ASP A 10 16.54 -4.41 6.75
CA ASP A 10 17.83 -4.43 6.06
C ASP A 10 18.42 -3.01 5.94
N LEU A 11 17.59 -2.01 5.60
CA LEU A 11 18.03 -0.62 5.54
C LEU A 11 18.45 -0.08 6.93
N ARG A 12 17.80 -0.56 8.01
CA ARG A 12 18.18 -0.17 9.37
C ARG A 12 19.57 -0.73 9.73
N GLU A 13 19.81 -1.98 9.36
CA GLU A 13 21.11 -2.63 9.59
C GLU A 13 22.21 -1.94 8.79
N GLU A 14 21.99 -1.69 7.51
CA GLU A 14 22.91 -0.96 6.64
C GLU A 14 23.29 0.42 7.21
N LEU A 15 22.30 1.19 7.68
CA LEU A 15 22.52 2.51 8.29
C LEU A 15 23.28 2.42 9.63
N VAL A 16 23.10 1.35 10.41
CA VAL A 16 23.86 1.15 11.65
C VAL A 16 25.29 0.78 11.34
N GLU A 17 25.53 -0.09 10.37
CA GLU A 17 26.88 -0.48 9.95
C GLU A 17 27.66 0.73 9.40
N GLU A 18 27.02 1.52 8.53
CA GLU A 18 27.64 2.77 8.01
C GLU A 18 27.97 3.74 9.14
N TYR A 19 27.08 3.87 10.12
CA TYR A 19 27.34 4.71 11.31
C TYR A 19 28.50 4.19 12.13
N ILE A 20 28.62 2.89 12.36
CA ILE A 20 29.74 2.28 13.12
C ILE A 20 31.04 2.46 12.38
N ASP A 21 31.04 2.25 11.05
CA ASP A 21 32.23 2.42 10.21
C ASP A 21 32.73 3.86 10.26
N GLU A 22 31.83 4.84 10.15
CA GLU A 22 32.20 6.25 10.29
C GLU A 22 32.70 6.58 11.70
N LEU A 23 32.04 6.06 12.76
CA LEU A 23 32.41 6.31 14.14
C LEU A 23 33.83 5.79 14.47
N GLN A 24 34.24 4.69 13.87
CA GLN A 24 35.57 4.10 14.03
C GLN A 24 36.71 5.00 13.56
N HIS A 25 36.44 6.00 12.70
CA HIS A 25 37.42 7.01 12.32
C HIS A 25 37.74 8.00 13.44
N TYR A 26 36.86 8.11 14.44
CA TYR A 26 36.99 9.08 15.53
C TYR A 26 37.36 8.43 16.86
N MET A 27 36.95 7.16 17.07
CA MET A 27 37.21 6.44 18.32
C MET A 27 37.15 4.93 18.10
N PRO A 28 37.88 4.14 18.95
CA PRO A 28 37.71 2.67 18.96
C PRO A 28 36.26 2.30 19.29
N VAL A 29 35.66 1.40 18.48
CA VAL A 29 34.30 0.90 18.69
C VAL A 29 34.34 -0.61 18.75
N ASP A 30 33.88 -1.17 19.88
CA ASP A 30 33.55 -2.57 20.01
C ASP A 30 32.16 -2.78 19.42
N ARG A 31 32.07 -3.49 18.30
CA ARG A 31 30.81 -3.69 17.57
C ARG A 31 29.81 -4.52 18.39
N GLU A 32 30.26 -5.54 19.10
CA GLU A 32 29.40 -6.40 19.90
C GLU A 32 28.78 -5.62 21.05
N GLU A 33 29.62 -4.89 21.81
CA GLU A 33 29.13 -4.00 22.86
C GLU A 33 28.21 -2.91 22.33
N PHE A 34 28.51 -2.34 21.15
CA PHE A 34 27.66 -1.34 20.51
C PHE A 34 26.26 -1.88 20.22
N TYR A 35 26.15 -3.08 19.63
CA TYR A 35 24.88 -3.70 19.33
C TYR A 35 24.09 -4.09 20.57
N GLU A 36 24.74 -4.59 21.62
CA GLU A 36 24.06 -4.86 22.89
C GLU A 36 23.49 -3.59 23.51
N ASN A 37 24.26 -2.51 23.57
CA ASN A 37 23.79 -1.22 24.05
C ASN A 37 22.66 -0.66 23.16
N LEU A 38 22.76 -0.79 21.85
CA LEU A 38 21.74 -0.31 20.90
C LEU A 38 20.38 -0.97 21.17
N LYS A 39 20.34 -2.27 21.51
CA LYS A 39 19.09 -2.98 21.87
C LYS A 39 18.34 -2.29 23.01
N HIS A 40 19.06 -1.90 24.06
CA HIS A 40 18.47 -1.19 25.20
C HIS A 40 17.91 0.18 24.82
N PHE A 41 18.67 0.95 24.03
CA PHE A 41 18.21 2.26 23.55
C PHE A 41 16.99 2.13 22.64
N VAL A 42 16.96 1.13 21.77
CA VAL A 42 15.83 0.88 20.86
C VAL A 42 14.58 0.47 21.64
N LEU A 43 14.72 -0.39 22.66
CA LEU A 43 13.61 -0.78 23.55
C LEU A 43 13.06 0.44 24.29
N PHE A 44 13.94 1.21 24.94
CA PHE A 44 13.54 2.45 25.64
C PHE A 44 12.82 3.43 24.70
N ARG A 45 13.39 3.66 23.52
CA ARG A 45 12.78 4.56 22.52
C ARG A 45 11.41 4.06 22.04
N THR A 46 11.24 2.76 21.86
CA THR A 46 9.97 2.17 21.45
C THR A 46 8.90 2.37 22.52
N MET A 47 9.21 2.17 23.79
CA MET A 47 8.30 2.45 24.91
C MET A 47 7.91 3.95 24.96
N GLN A 48 8.90 4.83 24.83
CA GLN A 48 8.66 6.28 24.82
C GLN A 48 7.73 6.71 23.68
N VAL A 49 7.95 6.15 22.48
CA VAL A 49 7.11 6.42 21.29
C VAL A 49 5.69 5.90 21.50
N LEU A 50 5.52 4.68 22.02
CA LEU A 50 4.20 4.11 22.31
C LEU A 50 3.43 4.95 23.34
N GLY A 51 4.10 5.38 24.42
CA GLY A 51 3.51 6.27 25.41
C GLY A 51 3.06 7.61 24.79
N ALA A 52 3.94 8.23 23.99
CA ALA A 52 3.61 9.48 23.29
C ALA A 52 2.45 9.33 22.30
N TYR A 53 2.40 8.22 21.54
CA TYR A 53 1.32 7.96 20.59
C TYR A 53 -0.01 7.68 21.29
N GLY A 54 0.02 6.91 22.39
CA GLY A 54 -1.16 6.66 23.20
C GLY A 54 -1.72 7.96 23.79
N PHE A 55 -0.87 8.76 24.44
CA PHE A 55 -1.29 10.04 25.02
C PHE A 55 -1.86 10.99 23.96
N ARG A 56 -1.09 11.25 22.89
CA ARG A 56 -1.52 12.21 21.86
C ARG A 56 -2.71 11.71 21.03
N GLY A 57 -2.82 10.41 20.82
CA GLY A 57 -3.92 9.81 20.05
C GLY A 57 -5.21 9.76 20.84
N TYR A 58 -5.20 9.17 22.03
CA TYR A 58 -6.41 8.96 22.82
C TYR A 58 -6.80 10.18 23.66
N PHE A 59 -5.82 10.86 24.27
CA PHE A 59 -6.09 11.99 25.16
C PHE A 59 -6.18 13.32 24.39
N GLU A 60 -5.19 13.66 23.57
CA GLU A 60 -5.20 14.89 22.76
C GLU A 60 -6.08 14.78 21.49
N LYS A 61 -6.70 13.62 21.24
CA LYS A 61 -7.58 13.38 20.09
C LYS A 61 -6.94 13.62 18.72
N LYS A 62 -5.64 13.34 18.58
CA LYS A 62 -4.90 13.51 17.31
C LYS A 62 -4.84 12.19 16.52
N PRO A 63 -5.70 11.98 15.48
CA PRO A 63 -5.88 10.67 14.83
C PRO A 63 -4.59 10.10 14.19
N HIS A 64 -3.71 10.95 13.66
CA HIS A 64 -2.48 10.51 13.02
C HIS A 64 -1.50 9.80 13.96
N PHE A 65 -1.60 10.03 15.28
CA PHE A 65 -0.82 9.27 16.26
C PHE A 65 -1.40 7.86 16.46
N LEU A 66 -2.74 7.73 16.47
CA LEU A 66 -3.39 6.41 16.53
C LEU A 66 -3.01 5.53 15.34
N GLN A 67 -2.93 6.10 14.14
CA GLN A 67 -2.50 5.40 12.93
C GLN A 67 -1.04 4.88 13.01
N SER A 68 -0.23 5.47 13.88
CA SER A 68 1.18 5.07 14.06
C SER A 68 1.39 4.00 15.13
N ILE A 69 0.39 3.76 16.00
CA ILE A 69 0.47 2.74 17.07
C ILE A 69 0.70 1.33 16.48
N PRO A 70 -0.01 0.91 15.42
CA PRO A 70 0.23 -0.36 14.78
C PRO A 70 1.71 -0.65 14.49
N PHE A 71 2.36 0.26 13.80
CA PHE A 71 3.76 0.13 13.43
C PHE A 71 4.70 0.08 14.65
N ALA A 72 4.35 0.81 15.71
CA ALA A 72 5.12 0.79 16.96
C ALA A 72 4.98 -0.55 17.71
N ILE A 73 3.79 -1.15 17.71
CA ILE A 73 3.53 -2.48 18.27
C ILE A 73 4.26 -3.56 17.47
N ASP A 74 4.27 -3.47 16.15
CA ASP A 74 5.00 -4.40 15.30
C ASP A 74 6.51 -4.33 15.55
N ASN A 75 7.07 -3.12 15.60
CA ASN A 75 8.46 -2.92 16.00
C ASN A 75 8.76 -3.51 17.40
N LEU A 76 7.85 -3.34 18.36
CA LEU A 76 8.01 -3.92 19.69
C LEU A 76 8.02 -5.45 19.65
N ARG A 77 7.13 -6.09 18.90
CA ARG A 77 7.12 -7.55 18.73
C ARG A 77 8.45 -8.08 18.17
N HIS A 78 9.01 -7.38 17.18
CA HIS A 78 10.30 -7.75 16.62
C HIS A 78 11.44 -7.63 17.65
N LEU A 79 11.45 -6.56 18.42
CA LEU A 79 12.43 -6.38 19.49
C LEU A 79 12.35 -7.46 20.57
N LEU A 80 11.13 -7.81 20.98
CA LEU A 80 10.89 -8.81 22.04
C LEU A 80 11.30 -10.23 21.63
N LYS A 81 11.48 -10.55 20.35
CA LYS A 81 12.04 -11.83 19.89
C LYS A 81 13.51 -12.00 20.24
N HIS A 82 14.23 -10.90 20.41
CA HIS A 82 15.67 -10.84 20.67
C HIS A 82 15.98 -10.01 21.92
N ALA A 83 15.01 -10.00 22.86
CA ALA A 83 15.13 -9.19 24.08
C ALA A 83 16.21 -9.73 25.00
N SER A 84 16.92 -8.80 25.65
CA SER A 84 17.89 -9.10 26.69
C SER A 84 17.22 -9.76 27.91
N GLU A 85 17.95 -10.66 28.60
CA GLU A 85 17.51 -11.27 29.85
C GLU A 85 17.56 -10.30 31.03
N ASP A 86 18.08 -9.08 30.86
CA ASP A 86 18.30 -8.11 31.94
C ASP A 86 17.01 -7.59 32.58
N TYR A 87 15.88 -7.64 31.85
CA TYR A 87 14.60 -7.08 32.30
C TYR A 87 13.43 -8.07 32.17
N PRO A 88 13.49 -9.27 32.78
CA PRO A 88 12.52 -10.34 32.48
C PRO A 88 11.08 -9.95 32.76
N TYR A 89 10.79 -9.26 33.86
CA TYR A 89 9.43 -8.80 34.16
C TYR A 89 8.93 -7.72 33.20
N LEU A 90 9.79 -6.79 32.80
CA LEU A 90 9.42 -5.78 31.80
C LEU A 90 9.10 -6.44 30.46
N ILE A 91 9.92 -7.40 30.03
CA ILE A 91 9.69 -8.15 28.80
C ILE A 91 8.37 -8.90 28.84
N GLU A 92 8.05 -9.59 29.94
CA GLU A 92 6.77 -10.27 30.14
C GLU A 92 5.58 -9.29 30.02
N VAL A 93 5.64 -8.14 30.67
CA VAL A 93 4.61 -7.09 30.59
C VAL A 93 4.44 -6.57 29.16
N LEU A 94 5.54 -6.30 28.46
CA LEU A 94 5.51 -5.82 27.08
C LEU A 94 4.97 -6.89 26.11
N GLN A 95 5.34 -8.15 26.29
CA GLN A 95 4.77 -9.27 25.53
C GLN A 95 3.25 -9.35 25.73
N SER A 96 2.81 -9.34 27.00
CA SER A 96 1.40 -9.34 27.36
C SER A 96 0.64 -8.16 26.71
N MET A 97 1.26 -6.98 26.68
CA MET A 97 0.68 -5.81 26.03
C MET A 97 0.49 -6.01 24.51
N THR A 98 1.46 -6.63 23.82
CA THR A 98 1.34 -6.88 22.37
C THR A 98 0.26 -7.91 22.04
N GLU A 99 -0.11 -8.78 23.01
CA GLU A 99 -1.15 -9.79 22.87
C GLU A 99 -2.55 -9.31 23.22
N MET A 100 -2.70 -8.06 23.67
CA MET A 100 -4.02 -7.49 23.94
C MET A 100 -4.90 -7.53 22.68
N LYS A 101 -6.20 -7.82 22.84
CA LYS A 101 -7.16 -8.01 21.74
C LYS A 101 -7.10 -6.87 20.71
N GLN A 102 -6.95 -5.62 21.18
CA GLN A 102 -6.84 -4.42 20.35
C GLN A 102 -5.56 -4.35 19.51
N PHE A 103 -4.52 -5.13 19.86
CA PHE A 103 -3.23 -5.15 19.17
C PHE A 103 -2.92 -6.50 18.52
N LYS A 104 -3.77 -7.54 18.73
CA LYS A 104 -3.56 -8.86 18.15
C LYS A 104 -3.57 -8.87 16.62
N GLU A 105 -4.41 -8.01 16.03
CA GLU A 105 -4.51 -7.85 14.57
C GLU A 105 -3.51 -6.82 14.01
N VAL A 106 -2.83 -6.11 14.92
CA VAL A 106 -1.85 -5.09 14.63
C VAL A 106 -0.50 -5.77 14.46
N GLY A 107 -0.09 -5.97 13.23
CA GLY A 107 1.16 -6.66 12.88
C GLY A 107 0.98 -7.78 11.87
N MET A 108 -0.23 -8.23 11.60
CA MET A 108 -0.55 -8.76 10.30
C MET A 108 -0.68 -7.56 9.36
N ARG A 109 0.41 -7.18 8.71
CA ARG A 109 0.33 -6.22 7.59
C ARG A 109 -0.69 -6.81 6.63
N LYS A 110 -1.93 -6.28 6.65
CA LYS A 110 -2.86 -6.63 5.58
C LYS A 110 -2.17 -6.21 4.28
N PRO A 111 -2.01 -7.13 3.35
CA PRO A 111 -1.37 -6.79 2.09
C PRO A 111 -2.10 -5.63 1.42
N LEU A 112 -1.41 -4.91 0.56
CA LEU A 112 -2.03 -3.88 -0.27
C LEU A 112 -3.09 -4.52 -1.15
N VAL A 113 -4.30 -3.97 -1.11
CA VAL A 113 -5.38 -4.27 -2.05
C VAL A 113 -5.56 -3.06 -2.96
N VAL A 114 -5.45 -3.29 -4.27
CA VAL A 114 -5.68 -2.25 -5.27
C VAL A 114 -7.10 -2.42 -5.84
N ARG A 115 -7.94 -1.39 -5.70
CA ARG A 115 -9.28 -1.37 -6.29
C ARG A 115 -9.26 -0.64 -7.60
N VAL A 116 -9.53 -1.36 -8.68
CA VAL A 116 -9.56 -0.80 -10.04
C VAL A 116 -11.01 -0.71 -10.52
N TYR A 117 -11.44 0.50 -10.87
CA TYR A 117 -12.80 0.78 -11.32
C TYR A 117 -12.85 1.14 -12.78
N SER A 118 -13.87 0.67 -13.50
CA SER A 118 -14.38 1.34 -14.71
C SER A 118 -15.71 2.02 -14.42
N PHE A 119 -15.90 3.24 -14.95
CA PHE A 119 -17.11 4.02 -14.66
C PHE A 119 -17.54 4.95 -15.80
N SER A 120 -18.80 5.38 -15.73
CA SER A 120 -19.38 6.41 -16.59
C SER A 120 -19.31 7.79 -15.91
N TYR A 121 -18.73 8.79 -16.60
CA TYR A 121 -18.77 10.18 -16.12
C TYR A 121 -20.21 10.71 -15.98
N LYS A 122 -21.17 10.19 -16.76
CA LYS A 122 -22.59 10.56 -16.63
C LYS A 122 -23.19 10.17 -15.28
N LYS A 123 -22.61 9.17 -14.61
CA LYS A 123 -23.05 8.67 -13.29
C LYS A 123 -22.12 9.10 -12.16
N GLY A 124 -21.11 9.92 -12.46
CA GLY A 124 -20.15 10.44 -11.49
C GLY A 124 -18.97 9.50 -11.20
N ILE A 125 -17.96 10.02 -10.52
CA ILE A 125 -16.76 9.28 -10.12
C ILE A 125 -17.12 8.33 -8.98
N PRO A 126 -16.60 7.07 -8.95
CA PRO A 126 -16.82 6.15 -7.85
C PRO A 126 -16.29 6.72 -6.52
N ALA A 127 -17.03 6.52 -5.44
CA ALA A 127 -16.58 6.89 -4.10
C ALA A 127 -15.55 5.91 -3.57
N ASP A 128 -14.56 6.41 -2.83
CA ASP A 128 -13.59 5.58 -2.14
C ASP A 128 -14.16 5.06 -0.81
N GLY A 129 -14.40 3.76 -0.71
CA GLY A 129 -14.89 3.11 0.51
C GLY A 129 -13.80 2.88 1.58
N SER A 130 -12.53 3.18 1.28
CA SER A 130 -11.42 2.98 2.24
C SER A 130 -11.29 4.08 3.28
N GLY A 131 -11.95 5.23 3.06
CA GLY A 131 -11.83 6.43 3.90
C GLY A 131 -10.58 7.27 3.62
N ASN A 132 -9.77 6.91 2.61
CA ASN A 132 -8.56 7.66 2.24
C ASN A 132 -8.84 8.86 1.31
N GLY A 133 -10.07 9.02 0.84
CA GLY A 133 -10.50 10.17 0.05
C GLY A 133 -10.27 10.04 -1.45
N GLY A 134 -10.03 8.83 -1.97
CA GLY A 134 -9.91 8.57 -3.40
C GLY A 134 -8.55 8.03 -3.84
N GLY A 135 -8.20 8.25 -5.09
CA GLY A 135 -6.99 7.75 -5.74
C GLY A 135 -6.86 8.31 -7.15
N PHE A 136 -6.32 7.53 -8.06
CA PHE A 136 -6.19 7.92 -9.46
C PHE A 136 -7.55 7.92 -10.17
N VAL A 137 -7.78 8.94 -10.99
CA VAL A 137 -8.93 9.01 -11.91
C VAL A 137 -8.41 9.37 -13.29
N PHE A 138 -8.42 8.41 -14.19
CA PHE A 138 -7.98 8.55 -15.57
C PHE A 138 -9.17 8.77 -16.50
N ASP A 139 -9.07 9.77 -17.36
CA ASP A 139 -10.10 10.12 -18.32
C ASP A 139 -9.83 9.51 -19.70
N CYS A 140 -10.56 8.46 -20.05
CA CYS A 140 -10.43 7.78 -21.34
C CYS A 140 -11.26 8.46 -22.46
N ARG A 141 -11.86 9.64 -22.26
CA ARG A 141 -12.72 10.26 -23.27
C ARG A 141 -11.98 10.80 -24.47
N ALA A 142 -10.69 11.11 -24.33
CA ALA A 142 -9.84 11.54 -25.44
C ALA A 142 -9.63 10.44 -26.50
N ILE A 143 -9.64 9.17 -26.07
CA ILE A 143 -9.42 8.00 -26.93
C ILE A 143 -10.62 7.80 -27.86
N ASN A 144 -10.40 7.33 -29.10
CA ASN A 144 -11.42 7.06 -30.05
C ASN A 144 -12.53 6.12 -29.51
N ASN A 145 -13.78 6.46 -29.78
CA ASN A 145 -14.92 5.83 -29.11
C ASN A 145 -15.55 4.72 -29.94
N PRO A 146 -15.39 3.42 -29.63
CA PRO A 146 -16.08 2.34 -30.36
C PRO A 146 -17.61 2.53 -30.42
N GLY A 147 -18.20 3.09 -29.37
CA GLY A 147 -19.66 3.30 -29.28
C GLY A 147 -20.26 4.27 -30.32
N LYS A 148 -19.42 4.95 -31.11
CA LYS A 148 -19.87 5.71 -32.29
C LYS A 148 -20.32 4.81 -33.45
N TYR A 149 -19.87 3.56 -33.44
CA TYR A 149 -20.13 2.61 -34.54
C TYR A 149 -21.17 1.58 -34.09
N GLU A 150 -22.21 1.41 -34.83
CA GLU A 150 -23.36 0.54 -34.51
C GLU A 150 -22.92 -0.91 -34.21
N ARG A 151 -21.95 -1.41 -34.94
CA ARG A 151 -21.41 -2.77 -34.80
C ARG A 151 -20.79 -3.06 -33.42
N TYR A 152 -20.46 -2.03 -32.60
CA TYR A 152 -19.83 -2.20 -31.27
C TYR A 152 -20.76 -1.83 -30.10
N GLN A 153 -21.97 -1.31 -30.36
CA GLN A 153 -22.85 -0.77 -29.32
C GLN A 153 -23.28 -1.80 -28.28
N PHE A 154 -23.37 -3.06 -28.66
CA PHE A 154 -23.77 -4.16 -27.76
C PHE A 154 -22.61 -4.88 -27.11
N PHE A 155 -21.37 -4.55 -27.45
CA PHE A 155 -20.16 -5.10 -26.86
C PHE A 155 -19.62 -4.21 -25.75
N THR A 156 -18.71 -4.76 -24.95
CA THR A 156 -17.99 -4.07 -23.87
C THR A 156 -16.49 -4.04 -24.16
N GLY A 157 -15.72 -3.36 -23.33
CA GLY A 157 -14.26 -3.37 -23.41
C GLY A 157 -13.59 -4.72 -23.12
N MET A 158 -14.37 -5.73 -22.73
CA MET A 158 -13.89 -7.11 -22.55
C MET A 158 -14.09 -7.98 -23.79
N ASP A 159 -14.89 -7.53 -24.73
CA ASP A 159 -15.23 -8.31 -25.92
C ASP A 159 -14.22 -8.10 -27.03
N LYS A 160 -13.81 -9.20 -27.67
CA LYS A 160 -12.75 -9.19 -28.68
C LYS A 160 -12.92 -8.14 -29.77
N PRO A 161 -14.13 -7.90 -30.38
CA PRO A 161 -14.27 -6.88 -31.41
C PRO A 161 -13.93 -5.47 -30.94
N VAL A 162 -14.20 -5.15 -29.65
CA VAL A 162 -13.88 -3.85 -29.07
C VAL A 162 -12.41 -3.75 -28.69
N ILE A 163 -11.84 -4.85 -28.19
CA ILE A 163 -10.41 -4.96 -27.89
C ILE A 163 -9.61 -4.72 -29.16
N ASP A 164 -9.91 -5.46 -30.22
CA ASP A 164 -9.22 -5.35 -31.52
C ASP A 164 -9.33 -3.90 -32.07
N PHE A 165 -10.50 -3.29 -32.02
CA PHE A 165 -10.69 -1.90 -32.45
C PHE A 165 -9.79 -0.93 -31.65
N LEU A 166 -9.74 -1.04 -30.32
CA LEU A 166 -8.97 -0.13 -29.47
C LEU A 166 -7.46 -0.30 -29.64
N GLU A 167 -7.01 -1.55 -29.85
CA GLU A 167 -5.60 -1.86 -30.05
C GLU A 167 -5.13 -1.48 -31.47
N GLU A 168 -5.95 -1.70 -32.50
CA GLU A 168 -5.67 -1.33 -33.90
C GLU A 168 -5.66 0.20 -34.12
N ASP A 169 -6.57 0.93 -33.48
CA ASP A 169 -6.60 2.39 -33.47
C ASP A 169 -5.36 2.99 -32.84
N GLY A 170 -4.80 2.29 -31.83
CA GLY A 170 -3.50 2.54 -31.25
C GLY A 170 -3.45 3.64 -30.19
N GLU A 171 -4.47 4.51 -30.03
CA GLU A 171 -4.48 5.61 -29.06
C GLU A 171 -4.49 5.14 -27.60
N ILE A 172 -5.13 3.99 -27.30
CA ILE A 172 -5.26 3.48 -25.92
C ILE A 172 -3.95 2.92 -25.36
N LEU A 173 -3.06 2.45 -26.22
CA LEU A 173 -1.81 1.80 -25.79
C LEU A 173 -0.83 2.78 -25.13
N PRO A 174 -0.45 3.92 -25.77
CA PRO A 174 0.40 4.92 -25.11
C PRO A 174 -0.29 5.55 -23.89
N PHE A 175 -1.61 5.73 -23.90
CA PHE A 175 -2.34 6.21 -22.73
C PHE A 175 -2.17 5.25 -21.53
N LEU A 176 -2.26 3.94 -21.77
CA LEU A 176 -2.06 2.94 -20.70
C LEU A 176 -0.62 2.89 -20.22
N GLU A 177 0.35 3.04 -21.12
CA GLU A 177 1.77 3.05 -20.73
C GLU A 177 2.08 4.17 -19.73
N GLU A 178 1.61 5.38 -19.98
CA GLU A 178 1.77 6.51 -19.04
C GLU A 178 0.99 6.27 -17.73
N ALA A 179 -0.21 5.71 -17.82
CA ALA A 179 -0.99 5.37 -16.63
C ALA A 179 -0.29 4.30 -15.78
N TYR A 180 0.32 3.29 -16.39
CA TYR A 180 1.10 2.28 -15.70
C TYR A 180 2.26 2.89 -14.92
N GLN A 181 3.05 3.76 -15.54
CA GLN A 181 4.19 4.40 -14.88
C GLN A 181 3.78 5.17 -13.62
N MET A 182 2.69 5.94 -13.69
CA MET A 182 2.17 6.70 -12.56
C MET A 182 1.65 5.80 -11.43
N VAL A 183 0.90 4.76 -11.77
CA VAL A 183 0.33 3.83 -10.79
C VAL A 183 1.40 2.95 -10.18
N ASP A 184 2.35 2.46 -10.96
CA ASP A 184 3.48 1.65 -10.52
C ASP A 184 4.30 2.33 -9.43
N PHE A 185 4.59 3.63 -9.60
CA PHE A 185 5.27 4.41 -8.57
C PHE A 185 4.53 4.37 -7.23
N SER A 186 3.19 4.50 -7.28
CA SER A 186 2.36 4.50 -6.07
C SER A 186 2.22 3.10 -5.47
N VAL A 187 2.00 2.06 -6.29
CA VAL A 187 1.90 0.67 -5.81
C VAL A 187 3.17 0.28 -5.08
N LYS A 188 4.34 0.47 -5.71
CA LYS A 188 5.64 0.18 -5.09
C LYS A 188 5.79 0.90 -3.76
N ARG A 189 5.52 2.22 -3.74
CA ARG A 189 5.68 3.03 -2.54
C ARG A 189 4.69 2.66 -1.44
N TYR A 190 3.48 2.24 -1.79
CA TYR A 190 2.45 1.79 -0.85
C TYR A 190 2.82 0.45 -0.24
N MET A 191 3.37 -0.49 -1.02
CA MET A 191 3.92 -1.75 -0.52
C MET A 191 5.05 -1.50 0.47
N ASP A 192 6.04 -0.66 0.11
CA ASP A 192 7.18 -0.32 0.98
C ASP A 192 6.73 0.29 2.31
N ARG A 193 5.68 1.11 2.29
CA ARG A 193 5.14 1.79 3.48
C ARG A 193 4.07 1.01 4.24
N GLY A 194 3.66 -0.16 3.73
CA GLY A 194 2.61 -0.98 4.36
C GLY A 194 1.22 -0.35 4.29
N PHE A 195 0.92 0.45 3.25
CA PHE A 195 -0.44 0.94 2.98
C PHE A 195 -1.30 -0.21 2.49
N GLN A 196 -2.58 -0.19 2.85
CA GLN A 196 -3.48 -1.31 2.64
C GLN A 196 -4.47 -1.09 1.50
N ASN A 197 -4.61 0.14 1.00
CA ASN A 197 -5.61 0.47 0.00
C ASN A 197 -5.05 1.46 -1.01
N LEU A 198 -5.27 1.18 -2.29
CA LEU A 198 -5.07 2.10 -3.40
C LEU A 198 -6.28 2.01 -4.33
N MET A 199 -6.81 3.14 -4.76
CA MET A 199 -7.91 3.21 -5.72
C MET A 199 -7.41 3.74 -7.05
N VAL A 200 -7.79 3.08 -8.15
CA VAL A 200 -7.48 3.49 -9.52
C VAL A 200 -8.76 3.41 -10.34
N SER A 201 -9.17 4.50 -10.95
CA SER A 201 -10.44 4.58 -11.66
C SER A 201 -10.25 5.04 -13.09
N PHE A 202 -10.90 4.36 -14.04
CA PHE A 202 -10.92 4.72 -15.44
C PHE A 202 -12.34 5.14 -15.85
N GLY A 203 -12.49 6.36 -16.37
CA GLY A 203 -13.78 6.91 -16.78
C GLY A 203 -13.88 7.12 -18.29
N CYS A 204 -15.04 6.78 -18.85
CA CYS A 204 -15.41 7.23 -20.18
C CYS A 204 -16.85 7.72 -20.19
N THR A 205 -17.40 8.14 -21.34
CA THR A 205 -18.74 8.72 -21.40
C THR A 205 -19.82 7.74 -20.92
N GLY A 206 -19.79 6.49 -21.39
CA GLY A 206 -20.80 5.48 -21.07
C GLY A 206 -20.36 4.41 -20.07
N GLY A 207 -19.06 4.34 -19.71
CA GLY A 207 -18.56 3.30 -18.82
C GLY A 207 -18.58 1.89 -19.41
N GLN A 208 -18.60 1.74 -20.74
CA GLN A 208 -18.85 0.45 -21.40
C GLN A 208 -17.64 -0.10 -22.18
N HIS A 209 -16.90 0.73 -22.89
CA HIS A 209 -15.83 0.28 -23.80
C HIS A 209 -14.44 0.65 -23.28
N ARG A 210 -13.98 1.89 -23.52
CA ARG A 210 -12.61 2.37 -23.23
C ARG A 210 -12.21 2.23 -21.77
N SER A 211 -13.10 2.65 -20.86
CA SER A 211 -12.84 2.54 -19.41
C SER A 211 -12.79 1.10 -18.92
N VAL A 212 -13.63 0.22 -19.49
CA VAL A 212 -13.65 -1.21 -19.15
C VAL A 212 -12.34 -1.86 -19.60
N TYR A 213 -11.95 -1.65 -20.86
CA TYR A 213 -10.68 -2.17 -21.38
C TYR A 213 -9.48 -1.66 -20.57
N ALA A 214 -9.43 -0.35 -20.30
CA ALA A 214 -8.32 0.23 -19.53
C ALA A 214 -8.24 -0.32 -18.10
N ALA A 215 -9.37 -0.51 -17.43
CA ALA A 215 -9.43 -1.10 -16.10
C ALA A 215 -8.97 -2.57 -16.08
N GLU A 216 -9.38 -3.37 -17.09
CA GLU A 216 -8.93 -4.76 -17.24
C GLU A 216 -7.41 -4.84 -17.39
N LYS A 217 -6.84 -4.05 -18.29
CA LYS A 217 -5.39 -4.04 -18.53
C LYS A 217 -4.60 -3.54 -17.33
N MET A 218 -5.07 -2.52 -16.62
CA MET A 218 -4.44 -2.03 -15.40
C MET A 218 -4.49 -3.07 -14.27
N ALA A 219 -5.64 -3.72 -14.08
CA ALA A 219 -5.80 -4.74 -13.05
C ALA A 219 -4.84 -5.92 -13.28
N GLN A 220 -4.76 -6.39 -14.52
CA GLN A 220 -3.83 -7.45 -14.91
C GLN A 220 -2.38 -7.03 -14.73
N HIS A 221 -2.00 -5.82 -15.18
CA HIS A 221 -0.65 -5.27 -15.03
C HIS A 221 -0.19 -5.24 -13.58
N ILE A 222 -1.03 -4.70 -12.68
CA ILE A 222 -0.70 -4.58 -11.26
C ILE A 222 -0.54 -5.97 -10.62
N ASN A 223 -1.48 -6.89 -10.90
CA ASN A 223 -1.43 -8.23 -10.33
C ASN A 223 -0.22 -9.02 -10.85
N ASP A 224 0.08 -8.94 -12.15
CA ASP A 224 1.22 -9.65 -12.74
C ASP A 224 2.57 -9.12 -12.26
N LYS A 225 2.70 -7.80 -12.13
CA LYS A 225 3.97 -7.15 -11.82
C LYS A 225 4.30 -7.16 -10.33
N TYR A 226 3.30 -7.01 -9.47
CA TYR A 226 3.50 -6.82 -8.03
C TYR A 226 2.97 -7.97 -7.17
N GLY A 227 2.21 -8.90 -7.74
CA GLY A 227 1.61 -10.01 -7.00
C GLY A 227 0.57 -9.59 -5.96
N VAL A 228 0.12 -8.32 -5.94
CA VAL A 228 -0.87 -7.84 -4.98
C VAL A 228 -2.29 -8.23 -5.37
N GLU A 229 -3.18 -8.33 -4.38
CA GLU A 229 -4.61 -8.52 -4.66
C GLU A 229 -5.19 -7.30 -5.39
N VAL A 230 -5.93 -7.55 -6.47
CA VAL A 230 -6.64 -6.52 -7.21
C VAL A 230 -8.13 -6.82 -7.24
N GLN A 231 -8.94 -5.89 -6.75
CA GLN A 231 -10.40 -5.91 -6.86
C GLN A 231 -10.80 -5.07 -8.07
N LEU A 232 -11.22 -5.73 -9.14
CA LEU A 232 -11.64 -5.09 -10.38
C LEU A 232 -13.17 -4.96 -10.41
N ILE A 233 -13.66 -3.72 -10.53
CA ILE A 233 -15.07 -3.39 -10.45
C ILE A 233 -15.50 -2.63 -11.71
N HIS A 234 -16.35 -3.26 -12.55
CA HIS A 234 -17.00 -2.61 -13.67
C HIS A 234 -18.39 -2.14 -13.24
N ARG A 235 -18.47 -0.88 -12.80
CA ARG A 235 -19.66 -0.35 -12.16
C ARG A 235 -20.91 -0.41 -13.07
N GLU A 236 -20.75 -0.11 -14.34
CA GLU A 236 -21.87 -0.04 -15.27
C GLU A 236 -22.33 -1.40 -15.79
N GLN A 237 -21.49 -2.44 -15.63
CA GLN A 237 -21.80 -3.84 -15.96
C GLN A 237 -22.25 -4.63 -14.72
N ASN A 238 -22.25 -4.03 -13.52
CA ASN A 238 -22.49 -4.70 -12.24
C ASN A 238 -21.60 -5.95 -12.07
N MET A 239 -20.34 -5.85 -12.46
CA MET A 239 -19.38 -6.95 -12.40
C MET A 239 -18.24 -6.60 -11.46
N GLU A 240 -17.92 -7.54 -10.58
CA GLU A 240 -16.78 -7.49 -9.68
C GLU A 240 -15.99 -8.80 -9.79
N ARG A 241 -14.68 -8.68 -9.83
CA ARG A 241 -13.76 -9.81 -9.90
C ARG A 241 -12.53 -9.53 -9.05
N VAL A 242 -12.05 -10.56 -8.34
CA VAL A 242 -10.82 -10.49 -7.55
C VAL A 242 -9.73 -11.26 -8.26
N LEU A 243 -8.60 -10.58 -8.52
CA LEU A 243 -7.34 -11.21 -8.89
C LEU A 243 -6.55 -11.38 -7.60
N ASN A 244 -6.39 -12.63 -7.15
CA ASN A 244 -5.73 -12.93 -5.89
C ASN A 244 -4.25 -12.56 -5.93
N ALA A 245 -3.69 -12.26 -4.74
CA ALA A 245 -2.27 -12.10 -4.58
C ALA A 245 -1.54 -13.36 -5.07
N LYS A 246 -0.36 -13.17 -5.67
CA LYS A 246 0.52 -14.26 -6.09
C LYS A 246 1.56 -14.51 -5.00
N ASP A 247 1.81 -15.77 -4.71
CA ASP A 247 2.85 -16.23 -3.78
C ASP A 247 4.27 -15.92 -4.29
#